data_073204f7e2aaa8c69c19d2706aff7be8
#
_entry.id   073204f7e2aaa8c69c19d2706aff7be8
#
_cell.length_a   1.000
_cell.length_b   1.000
_cell.length_c   1.000
_cell.angle_alpha   90.00
_cell.angle_beta   90.00
_cell.angle_gamma   90.00
#
_symmetry.space_group_name_H-M   'P 1'
#
loop_
_entity.id
_entity.type
_entity.pdbx_description
1 polymer ?
#
loop_
_entity_poly.entity_id
_entity_poly.type
_entity_poly.pdbx_seq_one_letter_code
_entity_poly.pdbx_strand_id
1 'polypeptide(L)'
;MPRLKELYREHIVQTMQKDLGYQNMMQVPRLEKIVVNVGMGEALENAKALDAAVEDITTITGQKPIVTRARKSIASFKLREGNPVGVKVTLRGDRMWDFLDRLCNIALPRQRDFRGISPDSFDGRGNYSLGLREQLVFPEIDYDSIDKIRGMEITIVTSAQTDEEGYQLLTHLGMPFHARSQSGF
;
A
#
# COMPACT_ATOMS: atom_id res chain seq x y z
N MET A 1 0.99 -19.54 -9.44
CA MET A 1 0.08 -18.37 -9.34
C MET A 1 0.06 -17.94 -7.87
N PRO A 2 0.02 -16.65 -7.52
CA PRO A 2 -0.04 -16.21 -6.12
C PRO A 2 -1.28 -16.76 -5.40
N ARG A 3 -1.11 -17.26 -4.17
CA ARG A 3 -2.18 -17.86 -3.35
C ARG A 3 -3.42 -16.95 -3.24
N LEU A 4 -3.21 -15.67 -2.98
CA LEU A 4 -4.30 -14.71 -2.81
C LEU A 4 -5.07 -14.43 -4.13
N LYS A 5 -4.39 -14.52 -5.27
CA LYS A 5 -5.01 -14.40 -6.59
C LYS A 5 -5.90 -15.60 -6.93
N GLU A 6 -5.49 -16.81 -6.52
CA GLU A 6 -6.31 -18.02 -6.64
C GLU A 6 -7.55 -17.91 -5.76
N LEU A 7 -7.36 -17.55 -4.49
CA LEU A 7 -8.47 -17.34 -3.56
C LEU A 7 -9.49 -16.31 -4.08
N TYR A 8 -9.00 -15.21 -4.67
CA TYR A 8 -9.86 -14.20 -5.26
C TYR A 8 -10.72 -14.79 -6.39
N ARG A 9 -10.11 -15.54 -7.32
CA ARG A 9 -10.81 -16.10 -8.48
C ARG A 9 -11.81 -17.20 -8.11
N GLU A 10 -11.45 -18.07 -7.19
CA GLU A 10 -12.24 -19.26 -6.85
C GLU A 10 -13.39 -18.97 -5.88
N HIS A 11 -13.15 -18.08 -4.91
CA HIS A 11 -14.07 -17.86 -3.81
C HIS A 11 -14.59 -16.42 -3.71
N ILE A 12 -13.70 -15.42 -3.72
CA ILE A 12 -14.07 -14.05 -3.40
C ILE A 12 -15.01 -13.46 -4.47
N VAL A 13 -14.74 -13.70 -5.74
CA VAL A 13 -15.58 -13.19 -6.84
C VAL A 13 -17.03 -13.70 -6.68
N GLN A 14 -17.21 -14.99 -6.39
CA GLN A 14 -18.55 -15.58 -6.24
C GLN A 14 -19.28 -15.06 -5.00
N THR A 15 -18.56 -14.90 -3.89
CA THR A 15 -19.10 -14.37 -2.64
C THR A 15 -19.54 -12.92 -2.83
N MET A 16 -18.67 -12.07 -3.34
CA MET A 16 -18.96 -10.67 -3.59
C MET A 16 -20.07 -10.46 -4.60
N GLN A 17 -20.15 -11.30 -5.63
CA GLN A 17 -21.25 -11.25 -6.61
C GLN A 17 -22.60 -11.44 -5.94
N LYS A 18 -22.69 -12.37 -4.98
CA LYS A 18 -23.92 -12.63 -4.21
C LYS A 18 -24.22 -11.50 -3.23
N ASP A 19 -23.22 -11.07 -2.48
CA ASP A 19 -23.37 -10.09 -1.40
C ASP A 19 -23.76 -8.71 -1.93
N LEU A 20 -23.19 -8.32 -3.08
CA LEU A 20 -23.46 -7.02 -3.72
C LEU A 20 -24.54 -7.09 -4.82
N GLY A 21 -25.07 -8.28 -5.11
CA GLY A 21 -26.16 -8.46 -6.05
C GLY A 21 -25.80 -8.18 -7.51
N TYR A 22 -24.53 -8.35 -7.91
CA TYR A 22 -24.11 -8.13 -9.27
C TYR A 22 -24.65 -9.19 -10.23
N GLN A 23 -25.20 -8.75 -11.35
CA GLN A 23 -25.70 -9.66 -12.40
C GLN A 23 -24.57 -10.30 -13.20
N ASN A 24 -23.43 -9.60 -13.33
CA ASN A 24 -22.29 -10.06 -14.10
C ASN A 24 -21.03 -10.10 -13.18
N MET A 25 -20.32 -11.23 -13.19
CA MET A 25 -19.10 -11.38 -12.41
C MET A 25 -17.99 -10.40 -12.84
N MET A 26 -18.06 -9.84 -14.04
CA MET A 26 -17.11 -8.81 -14.49
C MET A 26 -17.33 -7.44 -13.81
N GLN A 27 -18.46 -7.24 -13.11
CA GLN A 27 -18.74 -6.04 -12.33
C GLN A 27 -18.08 -6.10 -10.94
N VAL A 28 -17.70 -7.30 -10.48
CA VAL A 28 -17.07 -7.48 -9.16
C VAL A 28 -15.77 -6.67 -9.08
N PRO A 29 -15.59 -5.88 -8.04
CA PRO A 29 -14.36 -5.11 -7.82
C PRO A 29 -13.11 -6.00 -7.81
N ARG A 30 -12.04 -5.49 -8.40
CA ARG A 30 -10.74 -6.17 -8.46
C ARG A 30 -9.62 -5.23 -8.06
N LEU A 31 -8.49 -5.79 -7.64
CA LEU A 31 -7.26 -5.02 -7.46
C LEU A 31 -6.68 -4.63 -8.82
N GLU A 32 -6.30 -3.37 -8.96
CA GLU A 32 -5.66 -2.85 -10.17
C GLU A 32 -4.17 -2.66 -10.01
N LYS A 33 -3.77 -2.03 -8.92
CA LYS A 33 -2.36 -1.77 -8.59
C LYS A 33 -2.19 -1.46 -7.09
N ILE A 34 -0.96 -1.60 -6.61
CA ILE A 34 -0.53 -1.10 -5.31
C ILE A 34 0.62 -0.12 -5.54
N VAL A 35 0.54 1.05 -4.96
CA VAL A 35 1.59 2.06 -5.00
C VAL A 35 2.22 2.17 -3.62
N VAL A 36 3.53 1.99 -3.55
CA VAL A 36 4.30 2.23 -2.33
C VAL A 36 5.13 3.48 -2.54
N ASN A 37 5.01 4.43 -1.64
CA ASN A 37 5.70 5.71 -1.68
C ASN A 37 6.44 5.99 -0.37
N VAL A 38 7.65 6.51 -0.47
CA VAL A 38 8.43 7.00 0.65
C VAL A 38 8.80 8.45 0.38
N GLY A 39 8.27 9.37 1.20
CA GLY A 39 8.65 10.78 1.14
C GLY A 39 10.01 11.00 1.81
N MET A 40 10.92 11.66 1.11
CA MET A 40 12.30 11.86 1.57
C MET A 40 12.72 13.32 1.47
N GLY A 41 12.26 14.13 2.41
CA GLY A 41 12.73 15.52 2.54
C GLY A 41 14.23 15.62 2.80
N GLU A 42 14.81 14.64 3.50
CA GLU A 42 16.25 14.57 3.79
C GLU A 42 17.13 14.28 2.56
N ALA A 43 16.55 13.82 1.44
CA ALA A 43 17.30 13.55 0.21
C ALA A 43 17.92 14.83 -0.40
N LEU A 44 17.45 16.01 -0.01
CA LEU A 44 18.03 17.29 -0.39
C LEU A 44 19.41 17.53 0.21
N GLU A 45 19.65 17.00 1.41
CA GLU A 45 20.89 17.18 2.16
C GLU A 45 21.77 15.92 2.10
N ASN A 46 21.17 14.74 1.97
CA ASN A 46 21.86 13.45 2.00
C ASN A 46 21.41 12.52 0.85
N ALA A 47 22.20 12.50 -0.22
CA ALA A 47 21.94 11.63 -1.36
C ALA A 47 22.03 10.11 -1.02
N LYS A 48 22.88 9.75 -0.04
CA LYS A 48 23.03 8.35 0.39
C LYS A 48 21.75 7.80 1.03
N ALA A 49 21.00 8.67 1.73
CA ALA A 49 19.71 8.30 2.30
C ALA A 49 18.70 7.88 1.21
N LEU A 50 18.77 8.55 0.05
CA LEU A 50 17.93 8.20 -1.10
C LEU A 50 18.28 6.81 -1.66
N ASP A 51 19.57 6.52 -1.81
CA ASP A 51 20.03 5.22 -2.32
C ASP A 51 19.63 4.09 -1.36
N ALA A 52 19.78 4.30 -0.05
CA ALA A 52 19.32 3.35 0.97
C ALA A 52 17.80 3.09 0.87
N ALA A 53 16.99 4.12 0.69
CA ALA A 53 15.55 3.95 0.52
C ALA A 53 15.20 3.21 -0.79
N VAL A 54 15.96 3.40 -1.86
CA VAL A 54 15.80 2.64 -3.11
C VAL A 54 16.10 1.16 -2.88
N GLU A 55 17.13 0.83 -2.13
CA GLU A 55 17.48 -0.56 -1.78
C GLU A 55 16.41 -1.21 -0.90
N ASP A 56 15.96 -0.52 0.15
CA ASP A 56 14.91 -1.01 1.05
C ASP A 56 13.63 -1.34 0.27
N ILE A 57 13.14 -0.41 -0.55
CA ILE A 57 11.92 -0.62 -1.35
C ILE A 57 12.13 -1.71 -2.40
N THR A 58 13.31 -1.81 -3.00
CA THR A 58 13.61 -2.90 -3.95
C THR A 58 13.56 -4.26 -3.25
N THR A 59 14.10 -4.35 -2.06
CA THR A 59 14.10 -5.58 -1.25
C THR A 59 12.68 -5.98 -0.85
N ILE A 60 11.88 -5.01 -0.37
CA ILE A 60 10.49 -5.26 0.07
C ILE A 60 9.59 -5.67 -1.10
N THR A 61 9.71 -4.99 -2.23
CA THR A 61 8.75 -5.15 -3.35
C THR A 61 9.21 -6.08 -4.46
N GLY A 62 10.52 -6.37 -4.52
CA GLY A 62 11.12 -7.13 -5.62
C GLY A 62 11.16 -6.36 -6.94
N GLN A 63 10.94 -5.04 -6.91
CA GLN A 63 10.94 -4.18 -8.08
C GLN A 63 11.67 -2.87 -7.78
N LYS A 64 12.55 -2.44 -8.69
CA LYS A 64 13.28 -1.18 -8.53
C LYS A 64 12.31 0.01 -8.57
N PRO A 65 12.31 0.86 -7.53
CA PRO A 65 11.46 2.05 -7.49
C PRO A 65 12.00 3.16 -8.41
N ILE A 66 11.13 4.12 -8.70
CA ILE A 66 11.51 5.38 -9.37
C ILE A 66 11.78 6.44 -8.30
N VAL A 67 12.82 7.24 -8.52
CA VAL A 67 13.06 8.45 -7.73
C VAL A 67 12.10 9.53 -8.20
N THR A 68 11.28 10.05 -7.30
CA THR A 68 10.38 11.16 -7.57
C THR A 68 11.10 12.49 -7.40
N ARG A 69 10.86 13.41 -8.35
CA ARG A 69 11.52 14.72 -8.38
C ARG A 69 10.52 15.85 -8.26
N ALA A 70 10.96 16.95 -7.66
CA ALA A 70 10.16 18.15 -7.51
C ALA A 70 9.80 18.75 -8.89
N ARG A 71 8.53 19.10 -9.06
CA ARG A 71 8.00 19.72 -10.30
C ARG A 71 8.08 21.24 -10.28
N LYS A 72 8.22 21.84 -9.10
CA LYS A 72 8.29 23.30 -8.90
C LYS A 72 9.30 23.60 -7.83
N SER A 73 9.92 24.80 -7.96
CA SER A 73 10.80 25.32 -6.92
C SER A 73 9.98 26.01 -5.83
N ILE A 74 10.31 25.75 -4.56
CA ILE A 74 9.68 26.36 -3.39
C ILE A 74 10.78 26.90 -2.47
N ALA A 75 10.94 28.22 -2.41
CA ALA A 75 12.02 28.88 -1.70
C ALA A 75 11.99 28.62 -0.18
N SER A 76 10.79 28.56 0.44
CA SER A 76 10.62 28.29 1.87
C SER A 76 11.15 26.93 2.31
N PHE A 77 11.12 25.94 1.41
CA PHE A 77 11.65 24.59 1.66
C PHE A 77 13.04 24.36 1.08
N LYS A 78 13.70 25.39 0.56
CA LYS A 78 15.00 25.28 -0.16
C LYS A 78 14.96 24.24 -1.29
N LEU A 79 13.78 24.05 -1.88
CA LEU A 79 13.52 23.08 -2.92
C LEU A 79 13.63 23.72 -4.29
N ARG A 80 14.40 23.11 -5.19
CA ARG A 80 14.48 23.47 -6.60
C ARG A 80 13.81 22.40 -7.46
N GLU A 81 13.26 22.82 -8.60
CA GLU A 81 12.76 21.90 -9.59
C GLU A 81 13.84 20.89 -10.01
N GLY A 82 13.44 19.62 -10.11
CA GLY A 82 14.34 18.51 -10.42
C GLY A 82 15.01 17.87 -9.21
N ASN A 83 14.94 18.46 -8.02
CA ASN A 83 15.49 17.84 -6.81
C ASN A 83 14.74 16.55 -6.44
N PRO A 84 15.45 15.50 -5.97
CA PRO A 84 14.81 14.28 -5.49
C PRO A 84 14.03 14.56 -4.21
N VAL A 85 12.80 14.07 -4.13
CA VAL A 85 11.90 14.30 -2.99
C VAL A 85 11.33 12.99 -2.41
N GLY A 86 11.59 11.87 -3.04
CA GLY A 86 11.13 10.58 -2.58
C GLY A 86 11.38 9.45 -3.56
N VAL A 87 10.88 8.28 -3.20
CA VAL A 87 10.90 7.07 -4.04
C VAL A 87 9.51 6.47 -4.10
N LYS A 88 9.15 5.94 -5.26
CA LYS A 88 7.85 5.33 -5.51
C LYS A 88 7.98 4.09 -6.37
N VAL A 89 7.18 3.07 -6.05
CA VAL A 89 7.02 1.88 -6.89
C VAL A 89 5.54 1.59 -7.12
N THR A 90 5.20 1.14 -8.31
CA THR A 90 3.85 0.69 -8.65
C THR A 90 3.89 -0.79 -8.96
N LEU A 91 3.18 -1.59 -8.16
CA LEU A 91 3.08 -3.03 -8.29
C LEU A 91 1.80 -3.41 -9.02
N ARG A 92 1.93 -4.32 -9.98
CA ARG A 92 0.82 -4.89 -10.76
C ARG A 92 1.00 -6.39 -10.94
N GLY A 93 -0.05 -7.08 -11.37
CA GLY A 93 0.00 -8.51 -11.64
C GLY A 93 0.39 -9.33 -10.42
N ASP A 94 1.17 -10.36 -10.59
CA ASP A 94 1.50 -11.32 -9.54
C ASP A 94 2.26 -10.69 -8.37
N ARG A 95 3.18 -9.76 -8.64
CA ARG A 95 3.91 -9.02 -7.59
C ARG A 95 2.99 -8.21 -6.68
N MET A 96 1.91 -7.65 -7.21
CA MET A 96 0.89 -6.95 -6.42
C MET A 96 0.20 -7.90 -5.44
N TRP A 97 -0.18 -9.09 -5.89
CA TRP A 97 -0.84 -10.10 -5.06
C TRP A 97 0.08 -10.64 -3.96
N ASP A 98 1.34 -10.94 -4.32
CA ASP A 98 2.34 -11.41 -3.36
C ASP A 98 2.65 -10.33 -2.30
N PHE A 99 2.74 -9.08 -2.71
CA PHE A 99 2.96 -7.96 -1.79
C PHE A 99 1.78 -7.78 -0.84
N LEU A 100 0.54 -7.83 -1.33
CA LEU A 100 -0.65 -7.72 -0.49
C LEU A 100 -0.75 -8.86 0.52
N ASP A 101 -0.46 -10.08 0.11
CA ASP A 101 -0.47 -11.26 1.00
C ASP A 101 0.55 -11.09 2.15
N ARG A 102 1.77 -10.66 1.85
CA ARG A 102 2.78 -10.36 2.89
C ARG A 102 2.40 -9.18 3.77
N LEU A 103 1.82 -8.14 3.19
CA LEU A 103 1.36 -6.97 3.93
C LEU A 103 0.31 -7.36 4.98
N CYS A 104 -0.72 -8.10 4.57
CA CYS A 104 -1.84 -8.47 5.46
C CYS A 104 -1.45 -9.49 6.52
N ASN A 105 -0.68 -10.51 6.15
CA ASN A 105 -0.41 -11.66 7.02
C ASN A 105 0.89 -11.55 7.82
N ILE A 106 1.84 -10.75 7.39
CA ILE A 106 3.17 -10.66 8.01
C ILE A 106 3.45 -9.25 8.51
N ALA A 107 3.41 -8.25 7.64
CA ALA A 107 3.86 -6.90 7.97
C ALA A 107 2.94 -6.19 8.97
N LEU A 108 1.65 -6.15 8.72
CA LEU A 108 0.69 -5.47 9.59
C LEU A 108 0.65 -6.07 11.00
N PRO A 109 0.59 -7.40 11.20
CA PRO A 109 0.61 -8.00 12.54
C PRO A 109 1.91 -7.73 13.32
N ARG A 110 3.02 -7.45 12.65
CA ARG A 110 4.31 -7.12 13.29
C ARG A 110 4.42 -5.67 13.74
N GLN A 111 3.48 -4.82 13.37
CA GLN A 111 3.46 -3.43 13.79
C GLN A 111 3.24 -3.35 15.31
N ARG A 112 3.95 -2.43 15.98
CA ARG A 112 3.77 -2.19 17.43
C ARG A 112 2.33 -1.77 17.73
N ASP A 113 1.78 -2.36 18.80
CA ASP A 113 0.42 -2.07 19.30
C ASP A 113 -0.66 -2.17 18.19
N PHE A 114 -0.49 -3.15 17.30
CA PHE A 114 -1.42 -3.35 16.20
C PHE A 114 -2.79 -3.81 16.71
N ARG A 115 -3.83 -3.00 16.43
CA ARG A 115 -5.23 -3.27 16.78
C ARG A 115 -6.16 -3.31 15.57
N GLY A 116 -5.61 -3.47 14.39
CA GLY A 116 -6.31 -3.33 13.13
C GLY A 116 -6.04 -1.97 12.46
N ILE A 117 -6.42 -1.88 11.20
CA ILE A 117 -6.30 -0.65 10.41
C ILE A 117 -7.63 0.07 10.32
N SER A 118 -7.59 1.38 10.16
CA SER A 118 -8.81 2.20 10.07
C SER A 118 -9.61 1.87 8.81
N PRO A 119 -10.92 1.63 8.93
CA PRO A 119 -11.80 1.49 7.76
C PRO A 119 -12.13 2.82 7.06
N ASP A 120 -11.70 3.97 7.62
CA ASP A 120 -12.09 5.30 7.16
C ASP A 120 -11.09 5.94 6.18
N SER A 121 -10.03 5.21 5.80
CA SER A 121 -8.96 5.72 4.93
C SER A 121 -9.21 5.45 3.44
N PHE A 122 -10.46 5.43 3.02
CA PHE A 122 -10.88 5.37 1.62
C PHE A 122 -11.03 6.76 1.02
N ASP A 123 -10.87 6.87 -0.29
CA ASP A 123 -10.88 8.14 -1.03
C ASP A 123 -12.25 8.55 -1.61
N GLY A 124 -13.31 7.82 -1.32
CA GLY A 124 -14.65 8.00 -1.91
C GLY A 124 -14.90 7.17 -3.18
N ARG A 125 -13.87 6.50 -3.72
CA ARG A 125 -13.94 5.69 -4.94
C ARG A 125 -13.41 4.27 -4.76
N GLY A 126 -13.38 3.78 -3.54
CA GLY A 126 -12.94 2.43 -3.22
C GLY A 126 -11.43 2.20 -3.22
N ASN A 127 -10.61 3.23 -3.30
CA ASN A 127 -9.17 3.13 -3.11
C ASN A 127 -8.82 3.34 -1.64
N TYR A 128 -7.85 2.58 -1.15
CA TYR A 128 -7.46 2.60 0.25
C TYR A 128 -6.00 3.02 0.42
N SER A 129 -5.72 3.91 1.35
CA SER A 129 -4.36 4.33 1.70
C SER A 129 -4.06 4.06 3.16
N LEU A 130 -2.88 3.53 3.43
CA LEU A 130 -2.38 3.33 4.79
C LEU A 130 -0.93 3.78 4.91
N GLY A 131 -0.58 4.28 6.10
CA GLY A 131 0.79 4.63 6.45
C GLY A 131 1.40 3.58 7.37
N LEU A 132 2.59 3.11 7.04
CA LEU A 132 3.44 2.33 7.93
C LEU A 132 4.51 3.25 8.52
N ARG A 133 4.74 3.16 9.82
CA ARG A 133 5.73 4.01 10.51
C ARG A 133 7.15 3.52 10.32
N GLU A 134 7.34 2.24 10.12
CA GLU A 134 8.65 1.58 10.09
C GLU A 134 8.74 0.56 8.96
N GLN A 135 9.81 0.58 8.16
CA GLN A 135 10.07 -0.44 7.15
C GLN A 135 10.43 -1.80 7.75
N LEU A 136 10.82 -1.84 9.03
CA LEU A 136 11.20 -3.05 9.76
C LEU A 136 10.06 -4.05 9.99
N VAL A 137 8.81 -3.65 9.72
CA VAL A 137 7.67 -4.57 9.77
C VAL A 137 7.76 -5.66 8.68
N PHE A 138 8.50 -5.39 7.62
CA PHE A 138 8.80 -6.38 6.58
C PHE A 138 10.00 -7.24 7.00
N PRO A 139 9.86 -8.58 7.00
CA PRO A 139 10.91 -9.49 7.44
C PRO A 139 12.15 -9.51 6.52
N GLU A 140 12.02 -8.99 5.31
CA GLU A 140 13.10 -8.90 4.32
C GLU A 140 14.14 -7.81 4.70
N ILE A 141 13.77 -6.91 5.60
CA ILE A 141 14.64 -5.82 6.05
C ILE A 141 15.27 -6.18 7.38
N ASP A 142 16.61 -6.18 7.41
CA ASP A 142 17.39 -6.41 8.61
C ASP A 142 17.65 -5.10 9.35
N TYR A 143 17.49 -5.11 10.68
CA TYR A 143 17.76 -3.93 11.52
C TYR A 143 19.18 -3.41 11.37
N ASP A 144 20.15 -4.31 11.22
CA ASP A 144 21.57 -3.96 11.12
C ASP A 144 21.96 -3.37 9.74
N SER A 145 21.11 -3.56 8.74
CA SER A 145 21.37 -3.09 7.36
C SER A 145 20.82 -1.70 7.07
N ILE A 146 19.90 -1.18 7.89
CA ILE A 146 19.27 0.11 7.67
C ILE A 146 20.09 1.26 8.24
N ASP A 147 20.13 2.37 7.53
CA ASP A 147 20.75 3.62 8.01
C ASP A 147 19.80 4.41 8.93
N LYS A 148 18.50 4.34 8.69
CA LYS A 148 17.46 5.05 9.44
C LYS A 148 16.10 4.37 9.30
N ILE A 149 15.30 4.42 10.37
CA ILE A 149 13.90 4.01 10.33
C ILE A 149 13.10 5.03 9.51
N ARG A 150 12.41 4.56 8.47
CA ARG A 150 11.56 5.37 7.60
C ARG A 150 10.17 4.78 7.52
N GLY A 151 9.19 5.65 7.51
CA GLY A 151 7.82 5.29 7.18
C GLY A 151 7.59 5.20 5.68
N MET A 152 6.48 4.57 5.31
CA MET A 152 6.04 4.50 3.92
C MET A 152 4.53 4.60 3.84
N GLU A 153 4.04 5.08 2.72
CA GLU A 153 2.63 5.11 2.38
C GLU A 153 2.34 4.03 1.34
N ILE A 154 1.29 3.27 1.58
CA ILE A 154 0.82 2.21 0.69
C ILE A 154 -0.59 2.56 0.25
N THR A 155 -0.79 2.72 -1.05
CA THR A 155 -2.09 2.98 -1.66
C THR A 155 -2.51 1.78 -2.48
N ILE A 156 -3.65 1.20 -2.14
CA ILE A 156 -4.27 0.07 -2.83
C ILE A 156 -5.35 0.62 -3.74
N VAL A 157 -5.15 0.48 -5.05
CA VAL A 157 -6.10 0.95 -6.06
C VAL A 157 -6.94 -0.22 -6.55
N THR A 158 -8.25 -0.04 -6.47
CA THR A 158 -9.25 -1.03 -6.89
C THR A 158 -10.10 -0.49 -8.03
N SER A 159 -10.87 -1.38 -8.67
CA SER A 159 -11.87 -1.00 -9.65
C SER A 159 -13.25 -0.74 -9.03
N ALA A 160 -13.36 -0.72 -7.70
CA ALA A 160 -14.59 -0.39 -7.00
C ALA A 160 -15.06 1.03 -7.32
N GLN A 161 -16.36 1.24 -7.34
CA GLN A 161 -16.94 2.57 -7.58
C GLN A 161 -17.25 3.29 -6.27
N THR A 162 -17.47 2.54 -5.20
CA THR A 162 -17.79 3.06 -3.87
C THR A 162 -16.83 2.53 -2.82
N ASP A 163 -16.72 3.23 -1.71
CA ASP A 163 -15.87 2.81 -0.58
C ASP A 163 -16.37 1.53 0.07
N GLU A 164 -17.68 1.29 0.06
CA GLU A 164 -18.26 0.06 0.58
C GLU A 164 -17.83 -1.17 -0.22
N GLU A 165 -17.86 -1.07 -1.55
CA GLU A 165 -17.36 -2.14 -2.43
C GLU A 165 -15.87 -2.40 -2.21
N GLY A 166 -15.07 -1.33 -2.09
CA GLY A 166 -13.64 -1.41 -1.79
C GLY A 166 -13.37 -2.03 -0.43
N TYR A 167 -14.13 -1.65 0.59
CA TYR A 167 -14.03 -2.21 1.93
C TYR A 167 -14.32 -3.71 1.96
N GLN A 168 -15.41 -4.14 1.32
CA GLN A 168 -15.75 -5.55 1.23
C GLN A 168 -14.69 -6.36 0.48
N LEU A 169 -14.18 -5.83 -0.64
CA LEU A 169 -13.09 -6.48 -1.39
C LEU A 169 -11.87 -6.69 -0.52
N LEU A 170 -11.38 -5.64 0.15
CA LEU A 170 -10.19 -5.71 0.98
C LEU A 170 -10.39 -6.59 2.23
N THR A 171 -11.58 -6.60 2.81
CA THR A 171 -11.92 -7.49 3.92
C THR A 171 -11.86 -8.96 3.49
N HIS A 172 -12.42 -9.32 2.35
CA HIS A 172 -12.34 -10.68 1.81
C HIS A 172 -10.91 -11.09 1.43
N LEU A 173 -10.06 -10.13 1.06
CA LEU A 173 -8.64 -10.35 0.80
C LEU A 173 -7.78 -10.47 2.06
N GLY A 174 -8.38 -10.34 3.24
CA GLY A 174 -7.70 -10.54 4.53
C GLY A 174 -7.09 -9.28 5.14
N MET A 175 -7.50 -8.09 4.70
CA MET A 175 -7.08 -6.84 5.35
C MET A 175 -7.66 -6.76 6.77
N PRO A 176 -6.81 -6.59 7.79
CA PRO A 176 -7.22 -6.62 9.20
C PRO A 176 -7.81 -5.27 9.66
N PHE A 177 -8.99 -4.92 9.18
CA PHE A 177 -9.71 -3.74 9.66
C PHE A 177 -10.17 -3.92 11.10
N HIS A 178 -10.08 -2.86 11.91
CA HIS A 178 -10.80 -2.84 13.18
C HIS A 178 -12.31 -2.63 12.92
N ALA A 179 -13.14 -3.03 13.89
CA ALA A 179 -14.57 -2.87 13.77
C ALA A 179 -14.92 -1.39 13.48
N ARG A 180 -15.74 -1.14 12.47
CA ARG A 180 -16.31 0.20 12.25
C ARG A 180 -17.02 0.62 13.53
N SER A 181 -16.58 1.71 14.16
CA SER A 181 -17.39 2.36 15.18
C SER A 181 -18.70 2.76 14.49
N GLN A 182 -19.81 2.17 14.92
CA GLN A 182 -21.12 2.67 14.56
C GLN A 182 -21.26 4.07 15.19
N SER A 183 -20.71 5.09 14.53
CA SER A 183 -21.07 6.46 14.81
C SER A 183 -22.50 6.61 14.32
N GLY A 184 -23.42 6.60 15.30
CA GLY A 184 -24.85 6.72 15.09
C GLY A 184 -25.20 7.94 14.25
N PHE A 185 -26.31 7.80 13.55
CA PHE A 185 -27.08 8.86 12.92
C PHE A 185 -27.46 9.94 13.91
#